data_fb6d37abf308e7dc60530eea8b8a8df2
#
_entry.id   fb6d37abf308e7dc60530eea8b8a8df2
#
_cell.length_a   1.000
_cell.length_b   1.000
_cell.length_c   1.000
_cell.angle_alpha   90.00
_cell.angle_beta   90.00
_cell.angle_gamma   90.00
#
_symmetry.space_group_name_H-M   'P 1'
#
loop_
_entity.id
_entity.type
_entity.pdbx_description
1 polymer ?
#
loop_
_entity_poly.entity_id
_entity_poly.type
_entity_poly.pdbx_seq_one_letter_code
_entity_poly.pdbx_strand_id
1 'polypeptide(L)'
;MRRRKQSGFARRLSWQRRLIADPFAGLAVAGEVRSERCLEEGVKRVQPDCLECREDDLIAWREGLPEDLKVTTKQRFVNDLKAALNAAWPRLSADRKKLNPTFLAIVKAGFKAERIDDDDDGSVARDNQILTDEEVGALLQAAYEVDQEQGFDGDLYRIVVCLAATGARYAQVRRMRVGDVQVSARRLMVPGSYKGRGGNSGSDPVPVGDDVIAVLLPAIAGRPSDAPLFERWIHEQEPRGIVWKKSERGPWKRAELARPWKAIRERAGMPKVIPYALRHSSIVRGLRKGLPIQQVAKLHNTSVKMIERHYAKYIATALEDLARAAVVSLVPRSNGNVVPMGKRA
;
A
#
# COMPACT_ATOMS: atom_id res chain seq x y z
N MET A 1 24.59 13.26 32.57
CA MET A 1 23.54 12.26 32.48
C MET A 1 22.42 12.74 31.51
N ARG A 2 22.46 12.37 30.23
CA ARG A 2 21.39 12.72 29.26
C ARG A 2 20.59 11.45 28.98
N ARG A 3 19.39 11.36 29.55
CA ARG A 3 18.42 10.31 29.20
C ARG A 3 17.96 10.51 27.77
N ARG A 4 18.34 9.59 26.86
CA ARG A 4 17.79 9.51 25.50
C ARG A 4 16.29 9.23 25.58
N LYS A 5 15.47 10.19 25.13
CA LYS A 5 14.05 9.97 24.84
C LYS A 5 13.98 8.93 23.69
N GLN A 6 13.62 7.70 23.99
CA GLN A 6 13.28 6.72 22.97
C GLN A 6 12.05 7.23 22.22
N SER A 7 12.18 7.30 20.89
CA SER A 7 11.13 7.82 20.03
C SER A 7 9.84 6.97 20.19
N GLY A 8 8.68 7.63 20.21
CA GLY A 8 7.38 6.96 20.34
C GLY A 8 7.10 5.87 19.29
N PHE A 9 7.85 5.90 18.19
CA PHE A 9 7.82 4.91 17.12
C PHE A 9 8.42 3.55 17.56
N ALA A 10 9.53 3.54 18.29
CA ALA A 10 10.14 2.31 18.79
C ALA A 10 9.26 1.64 19.87
N ARG A 11 8.57 2.42 20.70
CA ARG A 11 7.58 1.90 21.66
C ARG A 11 6.36 1.28 20.95
N ARG A 12 5.86 1.90 19.85
CA ARG A 12 4.74 1.36 19.06
C ARG A 12 5.06 0.01 18.42
N LEU A 13 6.26 -0.14 17.83
CA LEU A 13 6.69 -1.42 17.24
C LEU A 13 6.86 -2.52 18.28
N SER A 14 7.35 -2.20 19.48
CA SER A 14 7.46 -3.19 20.57
C SER A 14 6.09 -3.64 21.08
N TRP A 15 5.11 -2.75 21.10
CA TRP A 15 3.72 -3.03 21.47
C TRP A 15 3.01 -3.91 20.43
N GLN A 16 3.14 -3.57 19.14
CA GLN A 16 2.62 -4.39 18.04
C GLN A 16 3.22 -5.81 18.03
N ARG A 17 4.52 -5.94 18.29
CA ARG A 17 5.17 -7.26 18.39
C ARG A 17 4.68 -8.07 19.58
N ARG A 18 4.39 -7.44 20.72
CA ARG A 18 3.84 -8.13 21.89
C ARG A 18 2.40 -8.61 21.65
N LEU A 19 1.53 -7.78 21.06
CA LEU A 19 0.15 -8.16 20.70
C LEU A 19 0.08 -9.29 19.67
N ILE A 20 1.03 -9.38 18.73
CA ILE A 20 1.10 -10.46 17.75
C ILE A 20 1.70 -11.73 18.37
N ALA A 21 2.65 -11.58 19.30
CA ALA A 21 3.28 -12.71 19.99
C ALA A 21 2.41 -13.27 21.13
N ASP A 22 1.61 -12.41 21.77
CA ASP A 22 0.68 -12.77 22.83
C ASP A 22 -0.61 -11.93 22.70
N PRO A 23 -1.61 -12.46 21.97
CA PRO A 23 -2.88 -11.76 21.78
C PRO A 23 -3.63 -11.49 23.10
N PHE A 24 -3.26 -12.14 24.19
CA PHE A 24 -3.89 -11.98 25.52
C PHE A 24 -3.14 -11.03 26.45
N ALA A 25 -1.89 -10.66 26.16
CA ALA A 25 -1.18 -9.65 26.92
C ALA A 25 -1.88 -8.28 26.88
N GLY A 26 -2.66 -8.00 25.81
CA GLY A 26 -3.47 -6.80 25.69
C GLY A 26 -4.71 -6.77 26.61
N LEU A 27 -5.29 -7.92 26.92
CA LEU A 27 -6.43 -8.05 27.85
C LEU A 27 -6.00 -7.89 29.32
N ALA A 28 -4.77 -8.29 29.66
CA ALA A 28 -4.22 -8.12 31.01
C ALA A 28 -3.90 -6.66 31.35
N VAL A 29 -3.75 -5.76 30.37
CA VAL A 29 -3.45 -4.32 30.58
C VAL A 29 -4.70 -3.49 30.82
N ALA A 30 -5.89 -3.96 30.42
CA ALA A 30 -7.16 -3.25 30.58
C ALA A 30 -7.86 -3.51 31.93
N GLY A 31 -7.41 -4.49 32.70
CA GLY A 31 -7.90 -4.78 34.03
C GLY A 31 -6.75 -4.70 35.03
N GLU A 32 -6.76 -3.66 35.89
CA GLU A 32 -6.02 -3.74 37.13
C GLU A 32 -6.46 -4.99 37.86
N VAL A 33 -5.46 -5.78 38.30
CA VAL A 33 -5.60 -6.89 39.24
C VAL A 33 -5.83 -8.28 38.61
N ARG A 34 -4.78 -8.98 38.62
CA ARG A 34 -4.52 -10.38 39.00
C ARG A 34 -3.55 -11.05 38.08
N SER A 35 -2.36 -10.72 38.27
CA SER A 35 -1.18 -11.53 38.58
C SER A 35 0.07 -11.07 37.86
N GLU A 36 1.00 -10.56 38.61
CA GLU A 36 2.42 -10.39 38.26
C GLU A 36 3.07 -11.71 37.81
N ARG A 37 2.41 -12.86 38.00
CA ARG A 37 2.86 -14.18 37.54
C ARG A 37 2.72 -14.42 36.04
N CYS A 38 1.91 -13.65 35.32
CA CYS A 38 1.74 -13.83 33.87
C CYS A 38 2.89 -13.28 33.02
N LEU A 39 3.82 -12.52 33.63
CA LEU A 39 4.93 -11.84 32.93
C LEU A 39 6.24 -12.64 32.94
N GLU A 40 6.38 -13.69 33.77
CA GLU A 40 7.65 -14.39 33.97
C GLU A 40 7.76 -15.76 33.27
N GLU A 41 6.67 -16.35 32.83
CA GLU A 41 6.73 -17.62 32.10
C GLU A 41 6.33 -17.45 30.65
N GLY A 42 7.35 -17.54 29.78
CA GLY A 42 7.21 -17.46 28.31
C GLY A 42 6.11 -18.35 27.75
N VAL A 43 5.21 -17.70 27.10
CA VAL A 43 4.04 -18.12 26.34
C VAL A 43 4.15 -19.49 25.68
N LYS A 44 3.66 -20.53 26.34
CA LYS A 44 3.31 -21.80 25.70
C LYS A 44 1.92 -22.35 26.04
N ARG A 45 1.12 -21.63 26.82
CA ARG A 45 -0.23 -22.08 27.18
C ARG A 45 -1.22 -20.92 27.09
N VAL A 46 -2.25 -21.07 26.26
CA VAL A 46 -3.47 -20.25 26.40
C VAL A 46 -3.96 -20.47 27.81
N GLN A 47 -3.87 -19.45 28.64
CA GLN A 47 -4.26 -19.56 30.07
C GLN A 47 -5.78 -19.73 30.20
N PRO A 48 -6.26 -20.44 31.24
CA PRO A 48 -7.69 -20.61 31.51
C PRO A 48 -8.47 -19.29 31.54
N ASP A 49 -7.84 -18.24 32.08
CA ASP A 49 -8.43 -16.90 32.31
C ASP A 49 -8.94 -16.24 30.99
N CYS A 50 -8.37 -16.62 29.84
CA CYS A 50 -8.81 -16.10 28.53
C CYS A 50 -10.14 -16.66 28.07
N LEU A 51 -10.53 -17.83 28.57
CA LEU A 51 -11.81 -18.45 28.27
C LEU A 51 -12.93 -17.92 29.17
N GLU A 52 -12.59 -17.25 30.26
CA GLU A 52 -13.53 -16.59 31.17
C GLU A 52 -13.88 -15.16 30.73
N CYS A 53 -13.25 -14.68 29.63
CA CYS A 53 -13.46 -13.37 29.07
C CYS A 53 -14.94 -13.15 28.71
N ARG A 54 -15.51 -12.05 29.18
CA ARG A 54 -16.88 -11.61 28.92
C ARG A 54 -16.89 -10.56 27.81
N GLU A 55 -18.07 -10.27 27.30
CA GLU A 55 -18.25 -9.22 26.29
C GLU A 55 -17.76 -7.86 26.80
N ASP A 56 -18.09 -7.51 28.06
CA ASP A 56 -17.69 -6.25 28.67
C ASP A 56 -16.17 -6.09 28.80
N ASP A 57 -15.43 -7.18 29.02
CA ASP A 57 -13.97 -7.15 29.08
C ASP A 57 -13.36 -6.77 27.72
N LEU A 58 -13.95 -7.26 26.63
CA LEU A 58 -13.53 -6.95 25.27
C LEU A 58 -13.89 -5.51 24.89
N ILE A 59 -15.04 -5.03 25.33
CA ILE A 59 -15.48 -3.64 25.15
C ILE A 59 -14.53 -2.72 25.91
N ALA A 60 -14.28 -2.97 27.20
CA ALA A 60 -13.39 -2.18 28.05
C ALA A 60 -11.96 -2.14 27.48
N TRP A 61 -11.46 -3.27 26.96
CA TRP A 61 -10.15 -3.30 26.27
C TRP A 61 -10.14 -2.40 25.02
N ARG A 62 -11.19 -2.42 24.22
CA ARG A 62 -11.31 -1.59 23.01
C ARG A 62 -11.33 -0.09 23.37
N GLU A 63 -12.09 0.28 24.38
CA GLU A 63 -12.22 1.65 24.89
C GLU A 63 -10.94 2.14 25.54
N GLY A 64 -10.20 1.27 26.22
CA GLY A 64 -8.90 1.56 26.81
C GLY A 64 -7.74 1.72 25.81
N LEU A 65 -7.99 1.60 24.50
CA LEU A 65 -6.95 1.88 23.51
C LEU A 65 -6.57 3.37 23.52
N PRO A 66 -5.26 3.71 23.41
CA PRO A 66 -4.78 5.08 23.51
C PRO A 66 -5.57 6.06 22.61
N GLU A 67 -5.98 7.20 23.19
CA GLU A 67 -6.81 8.20 22.52
C GLU A 67 -6.12 8.85 21.32
N ASP A 68 -4.78 8.98 21.35
CA ASP A 68 -3.96 9.54 20.25
C ASP A 68 -3.91 8.65 19.01
N LEU A 69 -4.44 7.43 19.07
CA LEU A 69 -4.53 6.54 17.94
C LEU A 69 -5.70 6.91 17.05
N LYS A 70 -5.43 6.94 15.73
CA LYS A 70 -6.49 7.09 14.72
C LYS A 70 -7.51 5.94 14.84
N VAL A 71 -8.78 6.26 14.60
CA VAL A 71 -9.90 5.28 14.62
C VAL A 71 -9.59 4.06 13.76
N THR A 72 -9.05 4.26 12.55
CA THR A 72 -8.64 3.18 11.65
C THR A 72 -7.54 2.29 12.24
N THR A 73 -6.63 2.86 13.05
CA THR A 73 -5.58 2.09 13.75
C THR A 73 -6.19 1.30 14.93
N LYS A 74 -7.09 1.89 15.71
CA LYS A 74 -7.82 1.19 16.76
C LYS A 74 -8.60 0.02 16.18
N GLN A 75 -9.37 0.25 15.11
CA GLN A 75 -10.12 -0.81 14.43
C GLN A 75 -9.22 -1.94 13.90
N ARG A 76 -8.01 -1.61 13.44
CA ARG A 76 -7.04 -2.63 13.03
C ARG A 76 -6.60 -3.50 14.20
N PHE A 77 -6.31 -2.93 15.38
CA PHE A 77 -5.97 -3.71 16.56
C PHE A 77 -7.12 -4.64 16.97
N VAL A 78 -8.35 -4.13 16.97
CA VAL A 78 -9.55 -4.94 17.23
C VAL A 78 -9.66 -6.10 16.25
N ASN A 79 -9.50 -5.85 14.96
CA ASN A 79 -9.58 -6.89 13.92
C ASN A 79 -8.45 -7.91 14.05
N ASP A 80 -7.22 -7.49 14.35
CA ASP A 80 -6.07 -8.37 14.52
C ASP A 80 -6.25 -9.27 15.75
N LEU A 81 -6.72 -8.75 16.88
CA LEU A 81 -7.04 -9.53 18.07
C LEU A 81 -8.21 -10.51 17.82
N LYS A 82 -9.29 -10.03 17.21
CA LYS A 82 -10.42 -10.89 16.81
C LYS A 82 -9.99 -12.05 15.91
N ALA A 83 -9.12 -11.78 14.94
CA ALA A 83 -8.59 -12.81 14.05
C ALA A 83 -7.73 -13.83 14.82
N ALA A 84 -6.90 -13.37 15.76
CA ALA A 84 -6.06 -14.22 16.59
C ALA A 84 -6.89 -15.15 17.47
N LEU A 85 -7.94 -14.62 18.14
CA LEU A 85 -8.85 -15.39 18.99
C LEU A 85 -9.63 -16.44 18.17
N ASN A 86 -10.15 -16.05 17.01
CA ASN A 86 -10.84 -16.98 16.11
C ASN A 86 -9.90 -18.09 15.59
N ALA A 87 -8.64 -17.79 15.33
CA ALA A 87 -7.64 -18.77 14.89
C ALA A 87 -7.16 -19.70 16.02
N ALA A 88 -7.16 -19.23 17.26
CA ALA A 88 -6.78 -20.01 18.43
C ALA A 88 -7.88 -21.02 18.84
N TRP A 89 -9.14 -20.66 18.71
CA TRP A 89 -10.28 -21.47 19.13
C TRP A 89 -10.29 -22.91 18.60
N PRO A 90 -10.11 -23.18 17.28
CA PRO A 90 -10.08 -24.56 16.78
C PRO A 90 -8.97 -25.43 17.38
N ARG A 91 -7.88 -24.79 17.84
CA ARG A 91 -6.69 -25.47 18.38
C ARG A 91 -6.85 -25.86 19.86
N LEU A 92 -7.90 -25.39 20.52
CA LEU A 92 -8.18 -25.76 21.92
C LEU A 92 -8.71 -27.20 21.99
N SER A 93 -8.38 -27.90 23.08
CA SER A 93 -8.94 -29.21 23.39
C SER A 93 -10.46 -29.15 23.59
N ALA A 94 -11.13 -30.29 23.41
CA ALA A 94 -12.60 -30.38 23.59
C ALA A 94 -13.02 -29.94 25.00
N ASP A 95 -12.25 -30.29 26.02
CA ASP A 95 -12.57 -29.96 27.42
C ASP A 95 -12.44 -28.45 27.68
N ARG A 96 -11.45 -27.78 27.10
CA ARG A 96 -11.32 -26.34 27.17
C ARG A 96 -12.46 -25.59 26.45
N LYS A 97 -12.91 -26.11 25.30
CA LYS A 97 -14.07 -25.55 24.58
C LYS A 97 -15.37 -25.65 25.40
N LYS A 98 -15.51 -26.68 26.26
CA LYS A 98 -16.66 -26.84 27.16
C LYS A 98 -16.70 -25.77 28.24
N LEU A 99 -15.57 -25.18 28.63
CA LEU A 99 -15.52 -24.13 29.65
C LEU A 99 -16.28 -22.84 29.22
N ASN A 100 -16.22 -22.53 27.93
CA ASN A 100 -16.98 -21.40 27.38
C ASN A 100 -17.45 -21.71 25.94
N PRO A 101 -18.53 -22.46 25.76
CA PRO A 101 -19.04 -22.81 24.45
C PRO A 101 -19.50 -21.60 23.64
N THR A 102 -19.79 -20.47 24.30
CA THR A 102 -20.24 -19.21 23.68
C THR A 102 -19.09 -18.26 23.34
N PHE A 103 -17.84 -18.63 23.59
CA PHE A 103 -16.67 -17.75 23.42
C PHE A 103 -16.61 -17.03 22.07
N LEU A 104 -16.86 -17.74 20.97
CA LEU A 104 -16.85 -17.11 19.64
C LEU A 104 -17.98 -16.08 19.46
N ALA A 105 -19.13 -16.28 20.11
CA ALA A 105 -20.23 -15.33 20.11
C ALA A 105 -19.83 -14.08 20.90
N ILE A 106 -19.20 -14.24 22.06
CA ILE A 106 -18.66 -13.17 22.91
C ILE A 106 -17.63 -12.36 22.12
N VAL A 107 -16.67 -13.01 21.46
CA VAL A 107 -15.67 -12.34 20.60
C VAL A 107 -16.32 -11.58 19.44
N LYS A 108 -17.39 -12.13 18.87
CA LYS A 108 -18.13 -11.45 17.79
C LYS A 108 -18.86 -10.21 18.31
N ALA A 109 -19.49 -10.27 19.45
CA ALA A 109 -20.27 -9.19 20.06
C ALA A 109 -19.36 -8.09 20.62
N GLY A 110 -18.39 -8.41 21.48
CA GLY A 110 -17.48 -7.43 22.10
C GLY A 110 -16.59 -6.70 21.09
N PHE A 111 -16.27 -7.35 19.95
CA PHE A 111 -15.54 -6.73 18.85
C PHE A 111 -16.45 -6.36 17.67
N LYS A 112 -17.70 -6.00 17.95
CA LYS A 112 -18.57 -5.42 16.91
C LYS A 112 -17.94 -4.11 16.42
N ALA A 113 -17.73 -4.02 15.11
CA ALA A 113 -17.21 -2.80 14.52
C ALA A 113 -18.21 -1.66 14.75
N GLU A 114 -17.73 -0.56 15.32
CA GLU A 114 -18.47 0.69 15.24
C GLU A 114 -18.56 1.12 13.79
N ARG A 115 -19.70 1.65 13.39
CA ARG A 115 -19.77 2.35 12.10
C ARG A 115 -18.88 3.57 12.25
N ILE A 116 -17.75 3.54 11.55
CA ILE A 116 -16.95 4.73 11.33
C ILE A 116 -17.77 5.56 10.35
N ASP A 117 -18.26 6.70 10.80
CA ASP A 117 -18.86 7.65 9.90
C ASP A 117 -17.83 7.99 8.83
N ASP A 118 -18.25 7.90 7.56
CA ASP A 118 -17.37 7.95 6.40
C ASP A 118 -16.62 9.30 6.29
N ASP A 119 -16.96 10.30 7.10
CA ASP A 119 -16.41 11.66 7.06
C ASP A 119 -15.05 11.82 7.78
N ASP A 120 -14.67 10.94 8.71
CA ASP A 120 -13.42 11.06 9.48
C ASP A 120 -12.28 10.13 8.99
N ASP A 121 -12.50 9.43 7.88
CA ASP A 121 -11.43 8.59 7.34
C ASP A 121 -10.48 9.44 6.49
N GLY A 122 -9.35 9.85 7.06
CA GLY A 122 -8.22 10.50 6.36
C GLY A 122 -7.63 9.66 5.21
N SER A 123 -8.47 8.92 4.51
CA SER A 123 -8.16 8.03 3.38
C SER A 123 -8.20 8.74 2.04
N VAL A 124 -8.64 10.01 1.99
CA VAL A 124 -8.58 10.83 0.78
C VAL A 124 -7.12 10.96 0.34
N ALA A 125 -6.87 10.76 -0.94
CA ALA A 125 -5.54 10.94 -1.50
C ALA A 125 -5.06 12.37 -1.19
N ARG A 126 -3.99 12.46 -0.38
CA ARG A 126 -3.45 13.76 0.05
C ARG A 126 -2.90 14.49 -1.17
N ASP A 127 -3.22 15.76 -1.33
CA ASP A 127 -2.77 16.57 -2.48
C ASP A 127 -1.24 16.50 -2.67
N ASN A 128 -0.46 16.46 -1.59
CA ASN A 128 0.99 16.34 -1.63
C ASN A 128 1.51 14.94 -2.05
N GLN A 129 0.64 14.02 -2.40
CA GLN A 129 0.95 12.69 -2.93
C GLN A 129 0.42 12.52 -4.37
N ILE A 130 -0.16 13.56 -4.96
CA ILE A 130 -0.53 13.59 -6.38
C ILE A 130 0.53 14.38 -7.12
N LEU A 131 1.32 13.67 -7.89
CA LEU A 131 2.48 14.23 -8.60
C LEU A 131 2.11 14.62 -10.01
N THR A 132 2.72 15.70 -10.50
CA THR A 132 2.69 16.07 -11.92
C THR A 132 3.56 15.10 -12.73
N ASP A 133 3.47 15.17 -14.06
CA ASP A 133 4.30 14.33 -14.92
C ASP A 133 5.77 14.71 -14.81
N GLU A 134 6.09 16.00 -14.59
CA GLU A 134 7.44 16.51 -14.34
C GLU A 134 8.01 15.99 -13.01
N GLU A 135 7.20 15.98 -11.94
CA GLU A 135 7.60 15.43 -10.64
C GLU A 135 7.83 13.93 -10.70
N VAL A 136 7.01 13.20 -11.46
CA VAL A 136 7.25 11.77 -11.72
C VAL A 136 8.55 11.58 -12.51
N GLY A 137 8.81 12.41 -13.51
CA GLY A 137 10.05 12.43 -14.25
C GLY A 137 11.27 12.66 -13.37
N ALA A 138 11.20 13.65 -12.45
CA ALA A 138 12.25 13.93 -11.48
C ALA A 138 12.52 12.74 -10.53
N LEU A 139 11.48 12.04 -10.08
CA LEU A 139 11.63 10.82 -9.28
C LEU A 139 12.27 9.68 -10.07
N LEU A 140 11.94 9.52 -11.35
CA LEU A 140 12.55 8.51 -12.21
C LEU A 140 14.03 8.81 -12.46
N GLN A 141 14.38 10.08 -12.70
CA GLN A 141 15.78 10.51 -12.85
C GLN A 141 16.56 10.26 -11.55
N ALA A 142 16.02 10.67 -10.41
CA ALA A 142 16.62 10.42 -9.11
C ALA A 142 16.77 8.91 -8.82
N ALA A 143 15.81 8.09 -9.25
CA ALA A 143 15.90 6.64 -9.10
C ALA A 143 17.02 6.04 -9.94
N TYR A 144 17.22 6.54 -11.15
CA TYR A 144 18.34 6.14 -12.01
C TYR A 144 19.69 6.49 -11.37
N GLU A 145 19.84 7.72 -10.89
CA GLU A 145 21.07 8.19 -10.26
C GLU A 145 21.40 7.41 -8.98
N VAL A 146 20.41 7.21 -8.10
CA VAL A 146 20.58 6.41 -6.87
C VAL A 146 20.93 4.96 -7.19
N ASP A 147 20.31 4.40 -8.25
CA ASP A 147 20.63 3.05 -8.72
C ASP A 147 22.11 2.92 -9.09
N GLN A 148 22.62 3.85 -9.91
CA GLN A 148 24.00 3.86 -10.34
C GLN A 148 24.99 4.06 -9.18
N GLU A 149 24.73 5.03 -8.30
CA GLU A 149 25.60 5.33 -7.18
C GLU A 149 25.68 4.20 -6.13
N GLN A 150 24.55 3.54 -5.89
CA GLN A 150 24.47 2.48 -4.88
C GLN A 150 24.71 1.07 -5.46
N GLY A 151 25.03 0.98 -6.75
CA GLY A 151 25.39 -0.27 -7.42
C GLY A 151 24.27 -1.29 -7.46
N PHE A 152 23.03 -0.86 -7.77
CA PHE A 152 21.88 -1.76 -7.95
C PHE A 152 21.84 -2.41 -9.33
N ASP A 153 22.72 -2.03 -10.27
CA ASP A 153 22.82 -2.60 -11.61
C ASP A 153 21.51 -2.51 -12.43
N GLY A 154 20.77 -1.40 -12.23
CA GLY A 154 19.47 -1.14 -12.86
C GLY A 154 18.27 -1.76 -12.15
N ASP A 155 18.46 -2.55 -11.11
CA ASP A 155 17.37 -3.28 -10.45
C ASP A 155 16.40 -2.37 -9.72
N LEU A 156 16.90 -1.35 -9.05
CA LEU A 156 16.08 -0.35 -8.36
C LEU A 156 15.33 0.53 -9.36
N TYR A 157 16.02 1.01 -10.38
CA TYR A 157 15.43 1.85 -11.42
C TYR A 157 14.26 1.16 -12.12
N ARG A 158 14.44 -0.10 -12.54
CA ARG A 158 13.38 -0.90 -13.19
C ARG A 158 12.13 -1.05 -12.34
N ILE A 159 12.27 -1.24 -11.01
CA ILE A 159 11.13 -1.30 -10.09
C ILE A 159 10.38 0.03 -10.07
N VAL A 160 11.09 1.16 -9.96
CA VAL A 160 10.47 2.49 -9.88
C VAL A 160 9.78 2.82 -11.20
N VAL A 161 10.39 2.50 -12.35
CA VAL A 161 9.77 2.63 -13.68
C VAL A 161 8.46 1.83 -13.74
N CYS A 162 8.46 0.57 -13.31
CA CYS A 162 7.23 -0.23 -13.29
C CYS A 162 6.15 0.31 -12.36
N LEU A 163 6.53 0.84 -11.19
CA LEU A 163 5.57 1.49 -10.29
C LEU A 163 4.94 2.72 -10.93
N ALA A 164 5.73 3.56 -11.61
CA ALA A 164 5.27 4.77 -12.28
C ALA A 164 4.39 4.45 -13.51
N ALA A 165 4.81 3.49 -14.33
CA ALA A 165 4.13 3.11 -15.56
C ALA A 165 2.79 2.42 -15.31
N THR A 166 2.72 1.54 -14.32
CA THR A 166 1.52 0.72 -14.06
C THR A 166 0.62 1.25 -12.96
N GLY A 167 1.13 2.12 -12.08
CA GLY A 167 0.43 2.49 -10.85
C GLY A 167 0.14 1.31 -9.92
N ALA A 168 0.79 0.16 -10.12
CA ALA A 168 0.60 -1.04 -9.30
C ALA A 168 1.16 -0.85 -7.88
N ARG A 169 0.68 -1.65 -6.94
CA ARG A 169 1.26 -1.67 -5.58
C ARG A 169 2.63 -2.35 -5.62
N TYR A 170 3.58 -1.88 -4.82
CA TYR A 170 4.90 -2.50 -4.74
C TYR A 170 4.83 -4.03 -4.51
N ALA A 171 3.89 -4.49 -3.68
CA ALA A 171 3.66 -5.91 -3.46
C ALA A 171 3.21 -6.68 -4.71
N GLN A 172 2.62 -6.03 -5.71
CA GLN A 172 2.26 -6.62 -7.00
C GLN A 172 3.47 -6.63 -7.93
N VAL A 173 4.15 -5.47 -8.07
CA VAL A 173 5.34 -5.32 -8.92
C VAL A 173 6.42 -6.34 -8.54
N ARG A 174 6.76 -6.46 -7.24
CA ARG A 174 7.80 -7.40 -6.80
C ARG A 174 7.47 -8.90 -7.03
N ARG A 175 6.23 -9.24 -7.38
CA ARG A 175 5.80 -10.61 -7.70
C ARG A 175 5.75 -10.90 -9.19
N MET A 176 5.99 -9.88 -10.01
CA MET A 176 6.01 -10.06 -11.47
C MET A 176 7.12 -11.04 -11.87
N ARG A 177 6.84 -11.80 -12.90
CA ARG A 177 7.74 -12.76 -13.52
C ARG A 177 8.21 -12.25 -14.87
N VAL A 178 9.25 -12.84 -15.40
CA VAL A 178 9.78 -12.53 -16.74
C VAL A 178 8.69 -12.63 -17.81
N GLY A 179 7.86 -13.68 -17.76
CA GLY A 179 6.75 -13.89 -18.70
C GLY A 179 5.60 -12.87 -18.59
N ASP A 180 5.57 -12.07 -17.51
CA ASP A 180 4.58 -10.99 -17.37
C ASP A 180 4.91 -9.77 -18.26
N VAL A 181 6.12 -9.69 -18.83
CA VAL A 181 6.52 -8.66 -19.79
C VAL A 181 6.18 -9.13 -21.20
N GLN A 182 5.09 -8.64 -21.75
CA GLN A 182 4.62 -9.00 -23.09
C GLN A 182 5.09 -7.95 -24.11
N VAL A 183 6.32 -8.10 -24.58
CA VAL A 183 7.01 -7.12 -25.43
C VAL A 183 6.22 -6.79 -26.69
N SER A 184 5.79 -7.79 -27.47
CA SER A 184 5.05 -7.59 -28.71
C SER A 184 3.68 -6.91 -28.52
N ALA A 185 3.06 -7.15 -27.34
CA ALA A 185 1.78 -6.55 -26.99
C ALA A 185 1.92 -5.21 -26.24
N ARG A 186 3.14 -4.74 -25.97
CA ARG A 186 3.46 -3.51 -25.21
C ARG A 186 2.66 -3.41 -23.94
N ARG A 187 2.67 -4.47 -23.13
CA ARG A 187 1.93 -4.52 -21.87
C ARG A 187 2.64 -5.34 -20.80
N LEU A 188 2.32 -5.03 -19.56
CA LEU A 188 2.75 -5.78 -18.39
C LEU A 188 1.54 -6.49 -17.79
N MET A 189 1.70 -7.77 -17.47
CA MET A 189 0.71 -8.56 -16.75
C MET A 189 0.91 -8.35 -15.26
N VAL A 190 0.14 -7.46 -14.64
CA VAL A 190 0.29 -7.11 -13.22
C VAL A 190 -0.49 -8.11 -12.36
N PRO A 191 0.19 -8.87 -11.47
CA PRO A 191 -0.48 -9.83 -10.60
C PRO A 191 -1.53 -9.18 -9.71
N GLY A 192 -2.67 -9.83 -9.55
CA GLY A 192 -3.76 -9.36 -8.70
C GLY A 192 -3.34 -9.17 -7.23
N SER A 193 -4.15 -8.41 -6.48
CA SER A 193 -3.92 -8.19 -5.05
C SER A 193 -4.40 -9.38 -4.21
N TYR A 194 -3.65 -9.77 -3.17
CA TYR A 194 -4.09 -10.79 -2.20
C TYR A 194 -5.20 -10.31 -1.23
N LYS A 195 -5.89 -9.22 -1.54
CA LYS A 195 -6.98 -8.74 -0.69
C LYS A 195 -8.25 -9.54 -0.92
N GLY A 196 -8.80 -10.13 0.15
CA GLY A 196 -10.08 -10.82 0.16
C GLY A 196 -9.98 -12.34 0.34
N ARG A 197 -11.11 -12.97 0.63
CA ARG A 197 -11.24 -14.42 0.90
C ARG A 197 -11.03 -15.31 -0.33
N GLY A 198 -10.91 -14.73 -1.51
CA GLY A 198 -10.86 -15.43 -2.79
C GLY A 198 -9.48 -15.58 -3.44
N GLY A 199 -8.43 -15.36 -2.74
CA GLY A 199 -7.02 -15.79 -2.92
C GLY A 199 -6.35 -15.75 -4.29
N ASN A 200 -7.00 -15.60 -5.41
CA ASN A 200 -6.31 -15.54 -6.70
C ASN A 200 -7.12 -14.76 -7.73
N SER A 201 -6.91 -13.47 -7.76
CA SER A 201 -7.20 -12.74 -8.97
C SER A 201 -6.02 -12.98 -9.93
N GLY A 202 -6.29 -13.38 -11.16
CA GLY A 202 -5.30 -13.49 -12.23
C GLY A 202 -4.46 -12.20 -12.38
N SER A 203 -3.73 -12.08 -13.44
CA SER A 203 -2.98 -10.86 -13.76
C SER A 203 -3.81 -9.93 -14.63
N ASP A 204 -3.76 -8.63 -14.35
CA ASP A 204 -4.41 -7.60 -15.16
C ASP A 204 -3.42 -7.06 -16.21
N PRO A 205 -3.80 -6.99 -17.50
CA PRO A 205 -2.96 -6.41 -18.54
C PRO A 205 -2.94 -4.88 -18.42
N VAL A 206 -1.77 -4.30 -18.24
CA VAL A 206 -1.55 -2.85 -18.20
C VAL A 206 -0.71 -2.43 -19.41
N PRO A 207 -1.24 -1.65 -20.35
CA PRO A 207 -0.47 -1.12 -21.48
C PRO A 207 0.66 -0.21 -21.00
N VAL A 208 1.82 -0.28 -21.64
CA VAL A 208 2.99 0.56 -21.35
C VAL A 208 3.65 1.05 -22.64
N GLY A 209 4.44 2.11 -22.53
CA GLY A 209 5.20 2.63 -23.65
C GLY A 209 6.40 1.77 -24.04
N ASP A 210 6.94 2.01 -25.23
CA ASP A 210 8.16 1.35 -25.75
C ASP A 210 9.38 1.66 -24.88
N ASP A 211 9.43 2.83 -24.27
CA ASP A 211 10.44 3.26 -23.31
C ASP A 211 10.50 2.36 -22.08
N VAL A 212 9.33 2.02 -21.52
CA VAL A 212 9.23 1.09 -20.37
C VAL A 212 9.69 -0.31 -20.76
N ILE A 213 9.28 -0.78 -21.95
CA ILE A 213 9.71 -2.07 -22.47
C ILE A 213 11.24 -2.08 -22.63
N ALA A 214 11.82 -1.04 -23.24
CA ALA A 214 13.27 -0.93 -23.43
C ALA A 214 14.06 -1.03 -22.12
N VAL A 215 13.57 -0.39 -21.05
CA VAL A 215 14.17 -0.47 -19.70
C VAL A 215 14.13 -1.89 -19.14
N LEU A 216 13.10 -2.68 -19.49
CA LEU A 216 12.92 -4.04 -18.98
C LEU A 216 13.61 -5.12 -19.81
N LEU A 217 13.94 -4.86 -21.09
CA LEU A 217 14.58 -5.85 -21.96
C LEU A 217 15.82 -6.52 -21.33
N PRO A 218 16.77 -5.79 -20.70
CA PRO A 218 17.92 -6.42 -20.07
C PRO A 218 17.56 -7.35 -18.91
N ALA A 219 16.42 -7.10 -18.23
CA ALA A 219 15.97 -7.92 -17.10
C ALA A 219 15.28 -9.23 -17.52
N ILE A 220 14.86 -9.34 -18.79
CA ILE A 220 14.18 -10.54 -19.31
C ILE A 220 15.05 -11.37 -20.24
N ALA A 221 16.11 -10.78 -20.79
CA ALA A 221 16.95 -11.42 -21.81
C ALA A 221 17.58 -12.72 -21.28
N GLY A 222 17.30 -13.83 -21.98
CA GLY A 222 17.86 -15.15 -21.68
C GLY A 222 17.36 -15.79 -20.37
N ARG A 223 16.33 -15.21 -19.73
CA ARG A 223 15.81 -15.73 -18.46
C ARG A 223 14.51 -16.51 -18.65
N PRO A 224 14.28 -17.58 -17.83
CA PRO A 224 13.04 -18.36 -17.87
C PRO A 224 11.81 -17.48 -17.57
N SER A 225 10.68 -17.78 -18.23
CA SER A 225 9.45 -17.01 -18.09
C SER A 225 8.86 -17.01 -16.68
N ASP A 226 9.13 -18.05 -15.89
CA ASP A 226 8.68 -18.22 -14.51
C ASP A 226 9.63 -17.60 -13.47
N ALA A 227 10.82 -17.14 -13.88
CA ALA A 227 11.76 -16.48 -12.99
C ALA A 227 11.19 -15.14 -12.48
N PRO A 228 11.55 -14.69 -11.26
CA PRO A 228 11.20 -13.37 -10.77
C PRO A 228 11.71 -12.29 -11.73
N LEU A 229 10.85 -11.34 -12.14
CA LEU A 229 11.29 -10.25 -13.02
C LEU A 229 12.33 -9.36 -12.33
N PHE A 230 12.06 -9.00 -11.07
CA PHE A 230 12.89 -8.10 -10.29
C PHE A 230 13.71 -8.85 -9.27
N GLU A 231 15.00 -8.84 -9.46
CA GLU A 231 15.99 -9.40 -8.54
C GLU A 231 16.95 -8.30 -8.10
N ARG A 232 17.64 -8.56 -7.02
CA ARG A 232 18.72 -7.72 -6.50
C ARG A 232 19.83 -8.57 -5.96
N TRP A 233 21.00 -7.96 -5.80
CA TRP A 233 22.09 -8.59 -5.06
C TRP A 233 21.72 -8.74 -3.58
N ILE A 234 21.83 -9.95 -3.06
CA ILE A 234 21.84 -10.24 -1.63
C ILE A 234 23.25 -9.94 -1.14
N HIS A 235 23.33 -9.23 -0.02
CA HIS A 235 24.60 -8.93 0.61
C HIS A 235 24.70 -9.77 1.88
N GLU A 236 25.82 -10.46 2.03
CA GLU A 236 26.16 -11.24 3.20
C GLU A 236 27.34 -10.62 3.93
N GLN A 237 27.26 -10.59 5.26
CA GLN A 237 28.34 -10.11 6.10
C GLN A 237 29.37 -11.21 6.26
N GLU A 238 30.63 -10.90 6.09
CA GLU A 238 31.70 -11.86 6.38
C GLU A 238 31.67 -12.30 7.85
N PRO A 239 31.86 -13.60 8.14
CA PRO A 239 31.67 -14.19 9.50
C PRO A 239 32.50 -13.50 10.61
N ARG A 240 33.53 -12.76 10.29
CA ARG A 240 34.42 -12.05 11.23
C ARG A 240 34.73 -10.61 10.81
N GLY A 241 33.96 -10.03 9.89
CA GLY A 241 34.22 -8.72 9.32
C GLY A 241 33.06 -7.75 9.37
N ILE A 242 33.36 -6.47 9.15
CA ILE A 242 32.36 -5.42 8.98
C ILE A 242 31.93 -5.31 7.51
N VAL A 243 32.61 -6.05 6.62
CA VAL A 243 32.45 -5.94 5.16
C VAL A 243 31.27 -6.78 4.69
N TRP A 244 30.40 -6.15 3.88
CA TRP A 244 29.31 -6.81 3.20
C TRP A 244 29.71 -7.10 1.75
N LYS A 245 29.60 -8.35 1.32
CA LYS A 245 29.88 -8.77 -0.04
C LYS A 245 28.60 -9.12 -0.78
N LYS A 246 28.57 -8.83 -2.08
CA LYS A 246 27.52 -9.35 -2.99
C LYS A 246 27.66 -10.88 -3.01
N SER A 247 26.57 -11.58 -2.69
CA SER A 247 26.49 -13.04 -2.66
C SER A 247 25.76 -13.55 -3.91
N GLU A 248 24.46 -13.72 -3.83
CA GLU A 248 23.62 -14.22 -4.91
C GLU A 248 22.56 -13.22 -5.32
N ARG A 249 21.94 -13.45 -6.47
CA ARG A 249 20.76 -12.68 -6.90
C ARG A 249 19.50 -13.28 -6.29
N GLY A 250 18.61 -12.44 -5.80
CA GLY A 250 17.35 -12.91 -5.22
C GLY A 250 16.23 -11.88 -5.34
N PRO A 251 14.98 -12.32 -5.11
CA PRO A 251 13.83 -11.45 -5.28
C PRO A 251 13.78 -10.35 -4.22
N TRP A 252 13.25 -9.20 -4.58
CA TRP A 252 13.02 -8.10 -3.67
C TRP A 252 12.04 -8.47 -2.55
N LYS A 253 12.39 -8.18 -1.30
CA LYS A 253 11.54 -8.38 -0.12
C LYS A 253 10.73 -7.13 0.19
N ARG A 254 9.70 -7.28 1.07
CA ARG A 254 8.73 -6.21 1.38
C ARG A 254 9.37 -4.92 1.90
N ALA A 255 10.40 -4.99 2.73
CA ALA A 255 11.01 -3.84 3.38
C ALA A 255 12.15 -3.20 2.59
N GLU A 256 12.63 -3.84 1.53
CA GLU A 256 13.90 -3.47 0.88
C GLU A 256 13.83 -2.20 0.05
N LEU A 257 12.65 -1.80 -0.42
CA LEU A 257 12.47 -0.52 -1.11
C LEU A 257 12.56 0.70 -0.17
N ALA A 258 12.40 0.53 1.14
CA ALA A 258 12.27 1.67 2.06
C ALA A 258 13.50 2.58 2.11
N ARG A 259 14.71 2.01 2.18
CA ARG A 259 15.96 2.77 2.20
C ARG A 259 16.26 3.44 0.86
N PRO A 260 16.28 2.70 -0.28
CA PRO A 260 16.47 3.31 -1.59
C PRO A 260 15.45 4.39 -1.89
N TRP A 261 14.17 4.17 -1.56
CA TRP A 261 13.13 5.18 -1.77
C TRP A 261 13.38 6.47 -0.99
N LYS A 262 13.94 6.35 0.22
CA LYS A 262 14.33 7.54 0.99
C LYS A 262 15.38 8.36 0.23
N ALA A 263 16.41 7.71 -0.30
CA ALA A 263 17.44 8.39 -1.09
C ALA A 263 16.87 9.03 -2.37
N ILE A 264 15.99 8.31 -3.09
CA ILE A 264 15.32 8.80 -4.31
C ILE A 264 14.53 10.09 -4.03
N ARG A 265 13.63 10.07 -3.04
CA ARG A 265 12.77 11.22 -2.75
C ARG A 265 13.54 12.44 -2.20
N GLU A 266 14.62 12.21 -1.45
CA GLU A 266 15.51 13.28 -0.97
C GLU A 266 16.26 13.92 -2.14
N ARG A 267 16.78 13.12 -3.06
CA ARG A 267 17.44 13.59 -4.28
C ARG A 267 16.49 14.35 -5.21
N ALA A 268 15.28 13.88 -5.37
CA ALA A 268 14.26 14.54 -6.16
C ALA A 268 13.68 15.82 -5.51
N GLY A 269 14.16 16.23 -4.32
CA GLY A 269 13.64 17.38 -3.59
C GLY A 269 12.24 17.19 -3.01
N MET A 270 11.75 15.95 -2.92
CA MET A 270 10.40 15.60 -2.48
C MET A 270 10.40 14.69 -1.22
N PRO A 271 10.96 15.13 -0.08
CA PRO A 271 11.26 14.26 1.07
C PRO A 271 10.04 13.63 1.74
N LYS A 272 8.82 14.12 1.45
CA LYS A 272 7.55 13.61 2.02
C LYS A 272 6.83 12.62 1.13
N VAL A 273 7.29 12.44 -0.12
CA VAL A 273 6.64 11.56 -1.10
C VAL A 273 6.88 10.08 -0.75
N ILE A 274 5.82 9.29 -0.75
CA ILE A 274 5.86 7.84 -0.53
C ILE A 274 5.76 7.09 -1.86
N PRO A 275 6.22 5.81 -1.96
CA PRO A 275 6.12 5.05 -3.21
C PRO A 275 4.69 4.96 -3.76
N TYR A 276 3.69 5.01 -2.88
CA TYR A 276 2.29 4.93 -3.25
C TYR A 276 1.78 6.19 -3.98
N ALA A 277 2.51 7.31 -3.91
CA ALA A 277 2.24 8.52 -4.68
C ALA A 277 2.23 8.28 -6.19
N LEU A 278 3.13 7.42 -6.70
CA LEU A 278 3.14 7.02 -8.10
C LEU A 278 1.80 6.40 -8.55
N ARG A 279 1.18 5.62 -7.67
CA ARG A 279 -0.15 5.05 -7.92
C ARG A 279 -1.25 6.11 -7.87
N HIS A 280 -1.22 7.00 -6.88
CA HIS A 280 -2.17 8.10 -6.80
C HIS A 280 -2.13 8.93 -8.08
N SER A 281 -0.93 9.31 -8.52
CA SER A 281 -0.72 10.11 -9.73
C SER A 281 -1.16 9.37 -11.00
N SER A 282 -0.90 8.07 -11.10
CA SER A 282 -1.36 7.24 -12.23
C SER A 282 -2.90 7.18 -12.33
N ILE A 283 -3.60 7.04 -11.19
CA ILE A 283 -5.06 7.07 -11.13
C ILE A 283 -5.59 8.43 -11.59
N VAL A 284 -5.08 9.52 -11.00
CA VAL A 284 -5.51 10.88 -11.33
C VAL A 284 -5.21 11.22 -12.79
N ARG A 285 -4.03 10.79 -13.30
CA ARG A 285 -3.68 10.95 -14.73
C ARG A 285 -4.70 10.25 -15.63
N GLY A 286 -5.08 9.00 -15.29
CA GLY A 286 -6.10 8.26 -16.06
C GLY A 286 -7.43 8.99 -16.09
N LEU A 287 -7.90 9.51 -14.94
CA LEU A 287 -9.13 10.27 -14.84
C LEU A 287 -9.06 11.57 -15.67
N ARG A 288 -7.97 12.35 -15.57
CA ARG A 288 -7.75 13.58 -16.33
C ARG A 288 -7.65 13.36 -17.85
N LYS A 289 -7.16 12.18 -18.26
CA LYS A 289 -7.11 11.77 -19.68
C LYS A 289 -8.45 11.25 -20.19
N GLY A 290 -9.50 11.26 -19.38
CA GLY A 290 -10.85 10.84 -19.77
C GLY A 290 -11.09 9.34 -19.79
N LEU A 291 -10.22 8.54 -19.16
CA LEU A 291 -10.50 7.11 -19.04
C LEU A 291 -11.76 6.90 -18.17
N PRO A 292 -12.68 6.03 -18.59
CA PRO A 292 -13.82 5.65 -17.77
C PRO A 292 -13.37 5.14 -16.40
N ILE A 293 -14.08 5.53 -15.33
CA ILE A 293 -13.72 5.17 -13.95
C ILE A 293 -13.60 3.66 -13.74
N GLN A 294 -14.44 2.87 -14.44
CA GLN A 294 -14.40 1.40 -14.42
C GLN A 294 -13.06 0.88 -14.98
N GLN A 295 -12.58 1.51 -16.05
CA GLN A 295 -11.32 1.15 -16.67
C GLN A 295 -10.14 1.53 -15.76
N VAL A 296 -10.17 2.72 -15.16
CA VAL A 296 -9.17 3.15 -14.16
C VAL A 296 -9.15 2.18 -12.98
N ALA A 297 -10.32 1.79 -12.46
CA ALA A 297 -10.44 0.83 -11.36
C ALA A 297 -9.82 -0.54 -11.72
N LYS A 298 -10.10 -1.05 -12.93
CA LYS A 298 -9.56 -2.31 -13.44
C LYS A 298 -8.04 -2.26 -13.59
N LEU A 299 -7.50 -1.26 -14.29
CA LEU A 299 -6.04 -1.10 -14.50
C LEU A 299 -5.27 -1.05 -13.18
N HIS A 300 -5.87 -0.48 -12.14
CA HIS A 300 -5.24 -0.35 -10.83
C HIS A 300 -5.63 -1.45 -9.84
N ASN A 301 -6.34 -2.49 -10.25
CA ASN A 301 -6.80 -3.57 -9.39
C ASN A 301 -7.45 -3.04 -8.09
N THR A 302 -8.51 -2.23 -8.27
CA THR A 302 -9.31 -1.63 -7.21
C THR A 302 -10.79 -1.56 -7.62
N SER A 303 -11.68 -1.15 -6.73
CA SER A 303 -13.10 -0.98 -7.07
C SER A 303 -13.42 0.46 -7.46
N VAL A 304 -14.48 0.65 -8.25
CA VAL A 304 -15.04 1.95 -8.59
C VAL A 304 -15.34 2.74 -7.31
N LYS A 305 -16.00 2.12 -6.32
CA LYS A 305 -16.30 2.72 -5.02
C LYS A 305 -15.05 3.30 -4.33
N MET A 306 -13.90 2.62 -4.43
CA MET A 306 -12.64 3.12 -3.86
C MET A 306 -12.08 4.30 -4.66
N ILE A 307 -12.28 4.33 -5.98
CA ILE A 307 -11.87 5.48 -6.79
C ILE A 307 -12.74 6.68 -6.44
N GLU A 308 -14.05 6.52 -6.41
CA GLU A 308 -15.00 7.59 -6.03
C GLU A 308 -14.69 8.14 -4.65
N ARG A 309 -14.51 7.29 -3.66
CA ARG A 309 -14.23 7.71 -2.28
C ARG A 309 -12.93 8.51 -2.15
N HIS A 310 -11.85 8.06 -2.79
CA HIS A 310 -10.52 8.64 -2.57
C HIS A 310 -10.15 9.75 -3.56
N TYR A 311 -10.85 9.84 -4.70
CA TYR A 311 -10.48 10.74 -5.80
C TYR A 311 -11.65 11.59 -6.30
N ALA A 312 -12.74 11.73 -5.53
CA ALA A 312 -13.95 12.49 -5.91
C ALA A 312 -13.62 13.88 -6.46
N LYS A 313 -12.74 14.63 -5.80
CA LYS A 313 -12.27 15.95 -6.23
C LYS A 313 -11.69 15.93 -7.64
N TYR A 314 -10.88 14.93 -7.96
CA TYR A 314 -10.22 14.81 -9.26
C TYR A 314 -11.17 14.32 -10.36
N ILE A 315 -12.19 13.55 -9.99
CA ILE A 315 -13.25 13.13 -10.90
C ILE A 315 -14.06 14.36 -11.32
N ALA A 316 -14.48 15.21 -10.37
CA ALA A 316 -15.25 16.40 -10.66
C ALA A 316 -14.49 17.37 -11.58
N THR A 317 -13.20 17.64 -11.29
CA THR A 317 -12.36 18.48 -12.15
C THR A 317 -12.18 17.89 -13.55
N ALA A 318 -11.92 16.59 -13.65
CA ALA A 318 -11.76 15.92 -14.93
C ALA A 318 -13.04 15.96 -15.79
N LEU A 319 -14.20 15.80 -15.17
CA LEU A 319 -15.50 15.89 -15.86
C LEU A 319 -15.76 17.31 -16.38
N GLU A 320 -15.41 18.34 -15.62
CA GLU A 320 -15.53 19.74 -16.06
C GLU A 320 -14.63 20.02 -17.25
N ASP A 321 -13.37 19.59 -17.22
CA ASP A 321 -12.43 19.79 -18.30
C ASP A 321 -12.89 19.05 -19.58
N LEU A 322 -13.38 17.81 -19.45
CA LEU A 322 -13.94 17.04 -20.56
C LEU A 322 -15.20 17.69 -21.14
N ALA A 323 -16.11 18.15 -20.26
CA ALA A 323 -17.31 18.87 -20.70
C ALA A 323 -16.95 20.14 -21.46
N ARG A 324 -15.97 20.90 -20.98
CA ARG A 324 -15.47 22.10 -21.65
C ARG A 324 -14.85 21.80 -23.01
N ALA A 325 -14.07 20.71 -23.10
CA ALA A 325 -13.49 20.25 -24.35
C ALA A 325 -14.53 19.75 -25.38
N ALA A 326 -15.68 19.29 -24.89
CA ALA A 326 -16.78 18.82 -25.73
C ALA A 326 -17.71 19.97 -26.23
N VAL A 327 -17.49 21.20 -25.77
CA VAL A 327 -18.28 22.36 -26.23
C VAL A 327 -18.01 22.67 -27.70
N VAL A 328 -19.04 22.58 -28.50
CA VAL A 328 -19.00 22.98 -29.94
C VAL A 328 -19.54 24.38 -30.08
N SER A 329 -18.83 25.24 -30.83
CA SER A 329 -19.33 26.58 -31.18
C SER A 329 -20.49 26.43 -32.17
N LEU A 330 -21.70 26.70 -31.67
CA LEU A 330 -22.94 26.59 -32.47
C LEU A 330 -23.26 27.93 -33.20
N VAL A 331 -22.67 29.03 -32.76
CA VAL A 331 -22.86 30.33 -33.37
C VAL A 331 -21.79 30.54 -34.45
N PRO A 332 -22.18 30.73 -35.71
CA PRO A 332 -21.22 31.04 -36.77
C PRO A 332 -20.43 32.28 -36.39
N ARG A 333 -19.10 32.20 -36.42
CA ARG A 333 -18.29 33.43 -36.33
C ARG A 333 -18.59 34.24 -37.59
N SER A 334 -19.16 35.44 -37.46
CA SER A 334 -19.22 36.39 -38.55
C SER A 334 -17.76 36.68 -38.94
N ASN A 335 -17.33 36.13 -40.06
CA ASN A 335 -16.06 36.53 -40.65
C ASN A 335 -16.17 38.02 -40.91
N GLY A 336 -15.48 38.82 -40.13
CA GLY A 336 -15.44 40.26 -40.20
C GLY A 336 -14.68 40.80 -41.42
N ASN A 337 -14.97 40.28 -42.60
CA ASN A 337 -14.63 40.92 -43.84
C ASN A 337 -15.79 41.82 -44.29
N VAL A 338 -16.08 42.85 -43.48
CA VAL A 338 -16.79 44.03 -43.99
C VAL A 338 -15.76 44.85 -44.76
N VAL A 339 -15.68 44.60 -46.06
CA VAL A 339 -14.98 45.52 -46.97
C VAL A 339 -15.81 46.82 -47.03
N PRO A 340 -15.29 47.99 -46.60
CA PRO A 340 -16.03 49.21 -46.73
C PRO A 340 -16.19 49.54 -48.22
N MET A 341 -17.42 49.58 -48.72
CA MET A 341 -17.75 50.02 -50.06
C MET A 341 -17.34 51.47 -50.20
N GLY A 342 -16.25 51.69 -50.95
CA GLY A 342 -15.77 53.03 -51.26
C GLY A 342 -16.87 53.88 -51.94
N LYS A 343 -17.09 55.07 -51.41
CA LYS A 343 -17.94 56.10 -52.08
C LYS A 343 -17.34 56.32 -53.46
N ARG A 344 -18.15 56.04 -54.52
CA ARG A 344 -17.87 56.56 -55.85
C ARG A 344 -18.13 58.11 -55.82
N ALA A 345 -17.12 58.86 -56.22
CA ALA A 345 -17.20 60.27 -56.53
C ALA A 345 -17.90 60.46 -57.87
#